data_d36b454dcdd9a251e6709c32254bad16
#
_entry.id   d36b454dcdd9a251e6709c32254bad16
#
_cell.length_a   1.000
_cell.length_b   1.000
_cell.length_c   1.000
_cell.angle_alpha   90.00
_cell.angle_beta   90.00
_cell.angle_gamma   90.00
#
_symmetry.space_group_name_H-M   'P 1'
#
loop_
_entity.id
_entity.type
_entity.pdbx_description
1 polymer ?
#
loop_
_entity_poly.entity_id
_entity_poly.type
_entity_poly.pdbx_seq_one_letter_code
_entity_poly.pdbx_strand_id
1 'polypeptide(L)'
;MKIFTKKTGILALFLVILAGNLFAISDSEAQDLLQKAEDNTSFYETDFKGNYTVVQNKPGEGQNLTEAVMYRRDRASSWTILITGPAKEKGKGYLQFDNNIWFFDPADRRFTFTSAKDKFQNTNANNSDFAPQHYARDYAIESTQEVTLGKMQCVLFTLKAKVNSVDYPMLKLWVTKDDGLVRKKEDYSLSGQKLRTTAIPSYQTIKAIEKSYFIPVSMLIQDNLRGKKISGKMQYEQTQITIRNVVFEKVSDSVYTKPYLEMMSAK
;
A
#
# COMPACT_ATOMS: atom_id res chain seq x y z
N MET A 1 2.34 55.59 -68.80
CA MET A 1 1.68 55.45 -67.50
C MET A 1 1.35 53.94 -67.27
N LYS A 2 2.23 53.23 -66.58
CA LYS A 2 2.10 51.74 -66.35
C LYS A 2 1.58 51.51 -64.97
N ILE A 3 0.43 50.89 -64.91
CA ILE A 3 -0.28 50.50 -63.63
C ILE A 3 0.26 49.14 -63.20
N PHE A 4 0.93 49.11 -62.06
CA PHE A 4 1.37 47.86 -61.42
C PHE A 4 0.26 47.34 -60.50
N THR A 5 -0.34 46.22 -60.85
CA THR A 5 -1.25 45.47 -59.98
C THR A 5 -0.45 44.56 -59.06
N LYS A 6 -0.47 44.84 -57.76
CA LYS A 6 0.08 43.93 -56.71
C LYS A 6 -0.89 42.77 -56.52
N LYS A 7 -0.41 41.56 -56.80
CA LYS A 7 -1.10 40.32 -56.40
C LYS A 7 -0.72 40.00 -54.91
N THR A 8 -1.67 40.13 -54.03
CA THR A 8 -1.56 39.69 -52.61
C THR A 8 -1.84 38.19 -52.55
N GLY A 9 -0.79 37.36 -52.38
CA GLY A 9 -0.94 35.93 -52.11
C GLY A 9 -1.26 35.72 -50.65
N ILE A 10 -2.43 35.18 -50.34
CA ILE A 10 -2.82 34.73 -49.01
C ILE A 10 -2.20 33.35 -48.79
N LEU A 11 -1.17 33.29 -47.95
CA LEU A 11 -0.55 32.04 -47.48
C LEU A 11 -1.42 31.48 -46.35
N ALA A 12 -2.29 30.52 -46.68
CA ALA A 12 -3.06 29.79 -45.70
C ALA A 12 -2.12 28.83 -44.94
N LEU A 13 -1.80 29.18 -43.71
CA LEU A 13 -1.04 28.34 -42.79
C LEU A 13 -1.96 27.26 -42.26
N PHE A 14 -1.89 26.05 -42.82
CA PHE A 14 -2.57 24.89 -42.28
C PHE A 14 -1.88 24.47 -40.96
N LEU A 15 -2.46 24.87 -39.84
CA LEU A 15 -2.11 24.38 -38.51
C LEU A 15 -2.61 22.94 -38.39
N VAL A 16 -1.73 21.97 -38.66
CA VAL A 16 -2.01 20.55 -38.35
C VAL A 16 -1.92 20.40 -36.84
N ILE A 17 -3.06 20.46 -36.17
CA ILE A 17 -3.19 20.02 -34.76
C ILE A 17 -3.04 18.52 -34.78
N LEU A 18 -1.83 18.00 -34.48
CA LEU A 18 -1.66 16.61 -34.05
C LEU A 18 -2.37 16.50 -32.72
N ALA A 19 -3.66 16.12 -32.77
CA ALA A 19 -4.35 15.57 -31.61
C ALA A 19 -3.64 14.24 -31.29
N GLY A 20 -2.69 14.28 -30.37
CA GLY A 20 -2.18 13.07 -29.74
C GLY A 20 -3.39 12.35 -29.18
N ASN A 21 -3.71 11.19 -29.72
CA ASN A 21 -4.71 10.31 -29.15
C ASN A 21 -4.23 9.93 -27.75
N LEU A 22 -4.70 10.65 -26.73
CA LEU A 22 -4.73 10.18 -25.36
C LEU A 22 -5.75 9.06 -25.36
N PHE A 23 -5.31 7.84 -25.63
CA PHE A 23 -6.13 6.66 -25.43
C PHE A 23 -6.35 6.56 -23.91
N ALA A 24 -7.48 7.11 -23.46
CA ALA A 24 -7.94 6.86 -22.09
C ALA A 24 -8.25 5.36 -22.01
N ILE A 25 -7.78 4.73 -20.95
CA ILE A 25 -8.18 3.34 -20.63
C ILE A 25 -9.71 3.28 -20.54
N SER A 26 -10.34 2.27 -21.12
CA SER A 26 -11.79 2.10 -21.02
C SER A 26 -12.23 1.78 -19.58
N ASP A 27 -13.49 2.04 -19.25
CA ASP A 27 -14.02 1.76 -17.90
C ASP A 27 -13.90 0.29 -17.52
N SER A 28 -14.10 -0.63 -18.48
CA SER A 28 -13.94 -2.07 -18.25
C SER A 28 -12.49 -2.44 -17.96
N GLU A 29 -11.56 -1.98 -18.79
CA GLU A 29 -10.12 -2.23 -18.59
C GLU A 29 -9.62 -1.61 -17.28
N ALA A 30 -10.16 -0.45 -16.89
CA ALA A 30 -9.83 0.18 -15.63
C ALA A 30 -10.33 -0.65 -14.44
N GLN A 31 -11.56 -1.17 -14.53
CA GLN A 31 -12.12 -2.04 -13.48
C GLN A 31 -11.32 -3.35 -13.36
N ASP A 32 -10.97 -3.98 -14.49
CA ASP A 32 -10.17 -5.21 -14.51
C ASP A 32 -8.75 -4.98 -13.94
N LEU A 33 -8.12 -3.86 -14.27
CA LEU A 33 -6.81 -3.51 -13.74
C LEU A 33 -6.85 -3.21 -12.23
N LEU A 34 -7.91 -2.55 -11.77
CA LEU A 34 -8.10 -2.29 -10.33
C LEU A 34 -8.36 -3.59 -9.56
N GLN A 35 -9.15 -4.52 -10.14
CA GLN A 35 -9.36 -5.86 -9.57
C GLN A 35 -8.05 -6.64 -9.52
N LYS A 36 -7.26 -6.64 -10.59
CA LYS A 36 -5.93 -7.26 -10.62
C LYS A 36 -5.00 -6.67 -9.55
N ALA A 37 -5.07 -5.36 -9.32
CA ALA A 37 -4.29 -4.72 -8.27
C ALA A 37 -4.72 -5.16 -6.85
N GLU A 38 -6.02 -5.40 -6.62
CA GLU A 38 -6.55 -6.00 -5.39
C GLU A 38 -6.07 -7.44 -5.23
N ASP A 39 -6.26 -8.29 -6.26
CA ASP A 39 -5.91 -9.70 -6.25
C ASP A 39 -4.42 -9.94 -5.97
N ASN A 40 -3.55 -9.05 -6.45
CA ASN A 40 -2.11 -9.10 -6.18
C ASN A 40 -1.74 -8.87 -4.70
N THR A 41 -2.68 -8.41 -3.87
CA THR A 41 -2.46 -8.24 -2.41
C THR A 41 -2.98 -9.40 -1.58
N SER A 42 -3.63 -10.39 -2.20
CA SER A 42 -4.36 -11.47 -1.54
C SER A 42 -3.78 -12.86 -1.84
N PHE A 43 -3.82 -13.75 -0.85
CA PHE A 43 -3.22 -15.10 -0.92
C PHE A 43 -4.23 -16.15 -0.48
N TYR A 44 -5.36 -16.26 -1.22
CA TYR A 44 -6.48 -17.13 -0.82
C TYR A 44 -6.17 -18.62 -0.95
N GLU A 45 -5.28 -19.02 -1.86
CA GLU A 45 -4.99 -20.42 -2.16
C GLU A 45 -4.06 -21.08 -1.14
N THR A 46 -3.30 -20.28 -0.35
CA THR A 46 -2.29 -20.78 0.56
C THR A 46 -2.13 -19.86 1.77
N ASP A 47 -1.34 -20.29 2.77
CA ASP A 47 -0.93 -19.40 3.84
C ASP A 47 0.40 -18.74 3.47
N PHE A 48 0.60 -17.54 3.98
CA PHE A 48 1.79 -16.75 3.82
C PHE A 48 2.56 -16.69 5.14
N LYS A 49 3.88 -16.75 5.07
CA LYS A 49 4.80 -16.42 6.15
C LYS A 49 5.91 -15.52 5.63
N GLY A 50 6.27 -14.48 6.38
CA GLY A 50 7.38 -13.59 6.02
C GLY A 50 7.97 -12.88 7.23
N ASN A 51 9.23 -12.48 7.11
CA ASN A 51 9.92 -11.68 8.10
C ASN A 51 9.80 -10.20 7.72
N TYR A 52 9.40 -9.39 8.69
CA TYR A 52 9.20 -7.96 8.54
C TYR A 52 10.23 -7.20 9.38
N THR A 53 10.85 -6.21 8.75
CA THR A 53 11.66 -5.19 9.43
C THR A 53 10.97 -3.86 9.21
N VAL A 54 10.54 -3.22 10.29
CA VAL A 54 9.82 -1.93 10.26
C VAL A 54 10.69 -0.88 10.94
N VAL A 55 11.10 0.13 10.21
CA VAL A 55 11.92 1.25 10.68
C VAL A 55 11.09 2.52 10.65
N GLN A 56 10.78 3.07 11.82
CA GLN A 56 10.16 4.39 11.95
C GLN A 56 11.25 5.45 12.09
N ASN A 57 11.24 6.43 11.22
CA ASN A 57 12.12 7.61 11.30
C ASN A 57 11.29 8.85 11.68
N LYS A 58 11.66 9.48 12.79
CA LYS A 58 11.09 10.75 13.24
C LYS A 58 12.15 11.84 13.14
N PRO A 59 11.92 12.87 12.32
CA PRO A 59 12.90 13.94 12.13
C PRO A 59 13.31 14.61 13.44
N GLY A 60 14.61 14.56 13.77
CA GLY A 60 15.18 15.11 15.01
C GLY A 60 14.99 14.26 16.28
N GLU A 61 14.38 13.06 16.17
CA GLU A 61 14.19 12.14 17.31
C GLU A 61 14.90 10.80 17.10
N GLY A 62 15.33 10.50 15.86
CA GLY A 62 16.03 9.27 15.51
C GLY A 62 15.12 8.19 14.92
N GLN A 63 15.57 6.95 15.02
CA GLN A 63 14.91 5.79 14.43
C GLN A 63 14.51 4.77 15.49
N ASN A 64 13.36 4.15 15.28
CA ASN A 64 12.91 2.98 16.03
C ASN A 64 12.80 1.80 15.06
N LEU A 65 13.30 0.65 15.50
CA LEU A 65 13.28 -0.62 14.77
C LEU A 65 12.27 -1.55 15.41
N THR A 66 11.49 -2.25 14.59
CA THR A 66 10.68 -3.40 14.98
C THR A 66 10.97 -4.55 14.02
N GLU A 67 11.27 -5.73 14.54
CA GLU A 67 11.40 -6.96 13.79
C GLU A 67 10.23 -7.87 14.13
N ALA A 68 9.64 -8.52 13.13
CA ALA A 68 8.48 -9.37 13.33
C ALA A 68 8.45 -10.53 12.33
N VAL A 69 7.76 -11.60 12.69
CA VAL A 69 7.31 -12.64 11.79
C VAL A 69 5.82 -12.50 11.62
N MET A 70 5.37 -12.49 10.38
CA MET A 70 3.96 -12.43 10.04
C MET A 70 3.51 -13.73 9.37
N TYR A 71 2.32 -14.16 9.75
CA TYR A 71 1.56 -15.25 9.15
C TYR A 71 0.22 -14.73 8.67
N ARG A 72 -0.22 -15.10 7.45
CA ARG A 72 -1.52 -14.70 6.90
C ARG A 72 -2.24 -15.91 6.33
N ARG A 73 -3.54 -15.97 6.57
CA ARG A 73 -4.50 -16.91 6.01
C ARG A 73 -5.70 -16.13 5.49
N ASP A 74 -5.57 -15.58 4.30
CA ASP A 74 -6.54 -14.61 3.78
C ASP A 74 -7.92 -15.22 3.56
N ARG A 75 -8.01 -16.51 3.17
CA ARG A 75 -9.29 -17.24 3.04
C ARG A 75 -10.11 -17.31 4.35
N ALA A 76 -9.46 -17.12 5.49
CA ALA A 76 -10.10 -17.11 6.81
C ALA A 76 -10.06 -15.72 7.47
N SER A 77 -9.67 -14.67 6.74
CA SER A 77 -9.47 -13.32 7.27
C SER A 77 -8.65 -13.30 8.56
N SER A 78 -7.65 -14.18 8.65
CA SER A 78 -6.84 -14.38 9.85
C SER A 78 -5.38 -14.07 9.57
N TRP A 79 -4.75 -13.40 10.52
CA TRP A 79 -3.30 -13.19 10.49
C TRP A 79 -2.73 -13.04 11.90
N THR A 80 -1.45 -13.33 12.03
CA THR A 80 -0.69 -13.20 13.28
C THR A 80 0.62 -12.50 12.99
N ILE A 81 0.95 -11.50 13.78
CA ILE A 81 2.25 -10.84 13.80
C ILE A 81 2.87 -11.07 15.18
N LEU A 82 4.05 -11.71 15.21
CA LEU A 82 4.83 -11.88 16.42
C LEU A 82 6.06 -10.97 16.34
N ILE A 83 6.21 -10.07 17.30
CA ILE A 83 7.38 -9.19 17.41
C ILE A 83 8.56 -10.00 17.95
N THR A 84 9.65 -10.02 17.18
CA THR A 84 10.87 -10.79 17.48
C THR A 84 12.03 -9.92 17.93
N GLY A 85 11.95 -8.61 17.73
CA GLY A 85 12.95 -7.64 18.13
C GLY A 85 12.46 -6.19 18.05
N PRO A 86 13.13 -5.27 18.73
CA PRO A 86 14.25 -5.46 19.66
C PRO A 86 13.83 -6.13 20.98
N ALA A 87 14.79 -6.48 21.84
CA ALA A 87 14.56 -7.24 23.07
C ALA A 87 13.44 -6.68 23.96
N LYS A 88 13.32 -5.35 24.06
CA LYS A 88 12.27 -4.67 24.87
C LYS A 88 10.85 -4.83 24.31
N GLU A 89 10.71 -5.16 23.04
CA GLU A 89 9.43 -5.33 22.34
C GLU A 89 9.13 -6.81 22.04
N LYS A 90 10.14 -7.68 22.21
CA LYS A 90 10.05 -9.11 21.88
C LYS A 90 8.91 -9.77 22.65
N GLY A 91 8.13 -10.61 21.95
CA GLY A 91 7.00 -11.33 22.51
C GLY A 91 5.66 -10.60 22.42
N LYS A 92 5.66 -9.29 22.16
CA LYS A 92 4.43 -8.58 21.77
C LYS A 92 3.90 -9.15 20.45
N GLY A 93 2.61 -9.02 20.22
CA GLY A 93 2.04 -9.53 18.98
C GLY A 93 0.66 -8.99 18.67
N TYR A 94 0.25 -9.24 17.45
CA TYR A 94 -1.07 -8.90 16.94
C TYR A 94 -1.71 -10.16 16.38
N LEU A 95 -3.00 -10.29 16.56
CA LEU A 95 -3.80 -11.41 16.08
C LEU A 95 -5.11 -10.89 15.52
N GLN A 96 -5.40 -11.20 14.25
CA GLN A 96 -6.73 -11.01 13.67
C GLN A 96 -7.42 -12.37 13.53
N PHE A 97 -8.63 -12.45 14.05
CA PHE A 97 -9.59 -13.53 13.80
C PHE A 97 -11.02 -13.00 14.02
N ASP A 98 -11.99 -13.57 13.35
CA ASP A 98 -13.40 -13.15 13.41
C ASP A 98 -13.59 -11.63 13.20
N ASN A 99 -12.83 -11.04 12.26
CA ASN A 99 -12.79 -9.61 11.95
C ASN A 99 -12.36 -8.69 13.10
N ASN A 100 -11.87 -9.25 14.21
CA ASN A 100 -11.34 -8.48 15.33
C ASN A 100 -9.82 -8.55 15.36
N ILE A 101 -9.18 -7.43 15.71
CA ILE A 101 -7.73 -7.36 15.89
C ILE A 101 -7.44 -7.21 17.38
N TRP A 102 -6.54 -8.06 17.87
CA TRP A 102 -6.09 -8.08 19.25
C TRP A 102 -4.60 -7.80 19.32
N PHE A 103 -4.21 -6.88 20.18
CA PHE A 103 -2.82 -6.66 20.55
C PHE A 103 -2.54 -7.41 21.87
N PHE A 104 -1.43 -8.14 21.91
CA PHE A 104 -0.93 -8.84 23.07
C PHE A 104 0.36 -8.18 23.57
N ASP A 105 0.42 -7.85 24.88
CA ASP A 105 1.64 -7.43 25.55
C ASP A 105 1.99 -8.48 26.64
N PRO A 106 3.17 -9.14 26.56
CA PRO A 106 3.59 -10.11 27.54
C PRO A 106 3.86 -9.52 28.94
N ALA A 107 4.08 -8.20 29.04
CA ALA A 107 4.36 -7.55 30.32
C ALA A 107 3.18 -7.61 31.29
N ASP A 108 1.96 -7.44 30.77
CA ASP A 108 0.72 -7.54 31.54
C ASP A 108 -0.11 -8.79 31.21
N ARG A 109 0.33 -9.60 30.23
CA ARG A 109 -0.29 -10.85 29.75
C ARG A 109 -1.74 -10.65 29.32
N ARG A 110 -2.04 -9.52 28.70
CA ARG A 110 -3.39 -9.15 28.29
C ARG A 110 -3.51 -8.99 26.77
N PHE A 111 -4.70 -9.36 26.28
CA PHE A 111 -5.15 -9.04 24.94
C PHE A 111 -6.02 -7.80 24.98
N THR A 112 -5.62 -6.77 24.27
CA THR A 112 -6.36 -5.52 24.11
C THR A 112 -6.92 -5.44 22.71
N PHE A 113 -8.17 -5.02 22.55
CA PHE A 113 -8.75 -4.77 21.25
C PHE A 113 -8.04 -3.59 20.58
N THR A 114 -7.76 -3.72 19.29
CA THR A 114 -7.25 -2.66 18.42
C THR A 114 -7.97 -2.70 17.07
N SER A 115 -8.01 -1.59 16.36
CA SER A 115 -8.70 -1.50 15.08
C SER A 115 -7.74 -1.59 13.89
N ALA A 116 -8.29 -1.82 12.69
CA ALA A 116 -7.54 -1.76 11.45
C ALA A 116 -6.89 -0.39 11.23
N LYS A 117 -7.55 0.69 11.66
CA LYS A 117 -7.11 2.09 11.54
C LYS A 117 -6.02 2.49 12.54
N ASP A 118 -5.81 1.71 13.60
CA ASP A 118 -4.81 2.03 14.61
C ASP A 118 -3.39 1.82 14.08
N LYS A 119 -2.46 2.60 14.61
CA LYS A 119 -1.06 2.55 14.21
C LYS A 119 -0.38 1.28 14.74
N PHE A 120 0.36 0.61 13.85
CA PHE A 120 1.22 -0.50 14.22
C PHE A 120 2.48 0.01 14.94
N GLN A 121 2.71 -0.40 16.18
CA GLN A 121 3.90 -0.10 16.97
C GLN A 121 4.33 1.38 16.94
N ASN A 122 3.36 2.31 17.02
CA ASN A 122 3.62 3.77 16.93
C ASN A 122 4.36 4.21 15.65
N THR A 123 4.22 3.47 14.56
CA THR A 123 4.74 3.83 13.23
C THR A 123 3.70 4.60 12.41
N ASN A 124 4.02 4.95 11.17
CA ASN A 124 3.04 5.52 10.24
C ASN A 124 2.24 4.44 9.49
N ALA A 125 2.57 3.16 9.68
CA ALA A 125 1.77 2.05 9.21
C ALA A 125 0.54 1.86 10.11
N ASN A 126 -0.61 1.52 9.50
CA ASN A 126 -1.81 1.07 10.20
C ASN A 126 -1.83 -0.47 10.23
N ASN A 127 -2.62 -1.06 11.11
CA ASN A 127 -2.81 -2.51 11.13
C ASN A 127 -3.36 -3.05 9.80
N SER A 128 -4.20 -2.26 9.11
CA SER A 128 -4.74 -2.58 7.77
C SER A 128 -3.68 -2.70 6.67
N ASP A 129 -2.52 -2.07 6.81
CA ASP A 129 -1.45 -2.18 5.81
C ASP A 129 -0.83 -3.58 5.73
N PHE A 130 -1.10 -4.43 6.73
CA PHE A 130 -0.64 -5.82 6.78
C PHE A 130 -1.67 -6.83 6.27
N ALA A 131 -2.89 -6.39 5.95
CA ALA A 131 -3.99 -7.23 5.45
C ALA A 131 -4.15 -7.09 3.93
N PRO A 132 -4.96 -7.97 3.27
CA PRO A 132 -5.39 -7.76 1.89
C PRO A 132 -6.01 -6.39 1.70
N GLN A 133 -5.74 -5.75 0.56
CA GLN A 133 -6.34 -4.47 0.21
C GLN A 133 -7.55 -4.72 -0.70
N HIS A 134 -8.65 -4.02 -0.46
CA HIS A 134 -9.90 -4.22 -1.18
C HIS A 134 -10.26 -3.00 -2.04
N TYR A 135 -9.39 -2.68 -2.99
CA TYR A 135 -9.53 -1.49 -3.85
C TYR A 135 -10.77 -1.52 -4.74
N ALA A 136 -10.99 -2.63 -5.45
CA ALA A 136 -12.12 -2.78 -6.35
C ALA A 136 -13.44 -3.01 -5.59
N ARG A 137 -13.37 -3.73 -4.46
CA ARG A 137 -14.53 -4.02 -3.62
C ARG A 137 -15.04 -2.78 -2.91
N ASP A 138 -14.15 -2.02 -2.26
CA ASP A 138 -14.53 -0.99 -1.28
C ASP A 138 -14.55 0.42 -1.86
N TYR A 139 -14.02 0.61 -3.08
CA TYR A 139 -13.93 1.93 -3.72
C TYR A 139 -14.59 1.96 -5.09
N ALA A 140 -15.16 3.11 -5.44
CA ALA A 140 -15.58 3.45 -6.78
C ALA A 140 -14.48 4.22 -7.50
N ILE A 141 -14.31 3.97 -8.80
CA ILE A 141 -13.42 4.75 -9.66
C ILE A 141 -14.12 6.07 -9.98
N GLU A 142 -13.56 7.20 -9.56
CA GLU A 142 -14.03 8.53 -9.94
C GLU A 142 -13.39 9.01 -11.25
N SER A 143 -12.10 8.68 -11.44
CA SER A 143 -11.39 8.97 -12.69
C SER A 143 -10.15 8.12 -12.84
N THR A 144 -9.71 7.97 -14.09
CA THR A 144 -8.44 7.34 -14.47
C THR A 144 -7.64 8.26 -15.37
N GLN A 145 -6.32 8.14 -15.29
CA GLN A 145 -5.38 8.85 -16.17
C GLN A 145 -4.18 7.96 -16.46
N GLU A 146 -3.78 7.83 -17.70
CA GLU A 146 -2.49 7.22 -18.04
C GLU A 146 -1.35 8.16 -17.67
N VAL A 147 -0.39 7.66 -16.92
CA VAL A 147 0.75 8.44 -16.41
C VAL A 147 2.03 7.61 -16.42
N THR A 148 3.17 8.30 -16.48
CA THR A 148 4.47 7.66 -16.28
C THR A 148 4.98 7.95 -14.88
N LEU A 149 5.28 6.89 -14.11
CA LEU A 149 5.92 6.98 -12.81
C LEU A 149 7.37 6.47 -12.90
N GLY A 150 8.32 7.39 -12.96
CA GLY A 150 9.70 7.06 -13.29
C GLY A 150 9.81 6.50 -14.72
N LYS A 151 10.09 5.19 -14.85
CA LYS A 151 10.13 4.49 -16.14
C LYS A 151 8.92 3.59 -16.39
N MET A 152 7.98 3.54 -15.45
CA MET A 152 6.84 2.63 -15.48
C MET A 152 5.61 3.30 -16.08
N GLN A 153 4.94 2.63 -17.02
CA GLN A 153 3.64 3.04 -17.54
C GLN A 153 2.57 2.62 -16.53
N CYS A 154 1.84 3.58 -15.99
CA CYS A 154 0.84 3.36 -14.96
C CYS A 154 -0.52 3.95 -15.37
N VAL A 155 -1.56 3.41 -14.78
CA VAL A 155 -2.84 4.08 -14.66
C VAL A 155 -2.91 4.69 -13.26
N LEU A 156 -3.16 5.99 -13.20
CA LEU A 156 -3.49 6.71 -11.98
C LEU A 156 -5.01 6.64 -11.79
N PHE A 157 -5.42 5.95 -10.73
CA PHE A 157 -6.81 5.91 -10.29
C PHE A 157 -7.05 6.98 -9.23
N THR A 158 -8.17 7.70 -9.35
CA THR A 158 -8.76 8.47 -8.25
C THR A 158 -9.97 7.68 -7.76
N LEU A 159 -9.96 7.29 -6.51
CA LEU A 159 -10.92 6.37 -5.90
C LEU A 159 -11.65 7.04 -4.74
N LYS A 160 -12.95 6.76 -4.63
CA LYS A 160 -13.78 7.19 -3.50
C LYS A 160 -14.43 5.99 -2.84
N ALA A 161 -14.40 5.97 -1.51
CA ALA A 161 -14.98 4.88 -0.73
C ALA A 161 -16.47 4.70 -0.98
N LYS A 162 -16.89 3.45 -1.18
CA LYS A 162 -18.29 3.01 -1.22
C LYS A 162 -18.81 2.62 0.15
N VAL A 163 -17.91 2.37 1.11
CA VAL A 163 -18.21 1.89 2.46
C VAL A 163 -17.52 2.73 3.52
N ASN A 164 -18.07 2.80 4.73
CA ASN A 164 -17.53 3.60 5.83
C ASN A 164 -16.46 2.88 6.66
N SER A 165 -16.24 1.58 6.41
CA SER A 165 -15.27 0.75 7.15
C SER A 165 -13.82 0.98 6.73
N VAL A 166 -13.57 1.64 5.61
CA VAL A 166 -12.20 1.92 5.12
C VAL A 166 -11.46 2.95 5.98
N ASP A 167 -10.14 2.90 5.94
CA ASP A 167 -9.29 3.84 6.69
C ASP A 167 -9.32 5.24 6.09
N TYR A 168 -9.35 5.32 4.78
CA TYR A 168 -9.27 6.58 4.04
C TYR A 168 -10.39 6.68 3.01
N PRO A 169 -11.19 7.76 3.04
CA PRO A 169 -12.35 7.90 2.16
C PRO A 169 -12.00 8.17 0.70
N MET A 170 -10.79 8.63 0.42
CA MET A 170 -10.32 8.87 -0.95
C MET A 170 -8.90 8.39 -1.11
N LEU A 171 -8.60 7.75 -2.25
CA LEU A 171 -7.28 7.25 -2.60
C LEU A 171 -6.86 7.74 -3.99
N LYS A 172 -5.55 7.88 -4.19
CA LYS A 172 -4.94 7.86 -5.51
C LYS A 172 -3.98 6.69 -5.60
N LEU A 173 -4.14 5.85 -6.63
CA LEU A 173 -3.29 4.67 -6.86
C LEU A 173 -2.59 4.79 -8.21
N TRP A 174 -1.29 4.55 -8.23
CA TRP A 174 -0.51 4.34 -9.45
C TRP A 174 -0.31 2.85 -9.63
N VAL A 175 -1.00 2.28 -10.60
CA VAL A 175 -0.99 0.84 -10.90
C VAL A 175 -0.30 0.63 -12.24
N THR A 176 0.73 -0.23 -12.30
CA THR A 176 1.40 -0.56 -13.57
C THR A 176 0.47 -1.32 -14.50
N LYS A 177 0.49 -0.96 -15.81
CA LYS A 177 -0.42 -1.51 -16.83
C LYS A 177 -0.19 -3.01 -17.09
N ASP A 178 1.04 -3.45 -17.05
CA ASP A 178 1.47 -4.80 -17.43
C ASP A 178 1.20 -5.83 -16.35
N ASP A 179 1.63 -5.56 -15.12
CA ASP A 179 1.57 -6.52 -14.01
C ASP A 179 0.47 -6.22 -12.97
N GLY A 180 -0.16 -5.04 -13.03
CA GLY A 180 -1.22 -4.64 -12.11
C GLY A 180 -0.71 -4.38 -10.68
N LEU A 181 0.57 -3.99 -10.52
CA LEU A 181 1.13 -3.75 -9.21
C LEU A 181 0.99 -2.28 -8.79
N VAL A 182 0.57 -2.06 -7.56
CA VAL A 182 0.51 -0.72 -6.96
C VAL A 182 1.92 -0.23 -6.68
N ARG A 183 2.36 0.82 -7.36
CA ARG A 183 3.68 1.42 -7.16
C ARG A 183 3.68 2.60 -6.22
N LYS A 184 2.55 3.29 -6.15
CA LYS A 184 2.35 4.42 -5.24
C LYS A 184 0.88 4.49 -4.84
N LYS A 185 0.65 4.83 -3.58
CA LYS A 185 -0.67 5.14 -3.03
C LYS A 185 -0.59 6.47 -2.28
N GLU A 186 -1.60 7.31 -2.46
CA GLU A 186 -1.82 8.49 -1.63
C GLU A 186 -3.19 8.40 -0.98
N ASP A 187 -3.23 8.61 0.31
CA ASP A 187 -4.42 8.54 1.15
C ASP A 187 -4.89 9.96 1.47
N TYR A 188 -6.19 10.23 1.27
CA TYR A 188 -6.77 11.56 1.42
C TYR A 188 -7.96 11.56 2.39
N SER A 189 -8.19 12.72 3.04
CA SER A 189 -9.43 13.02 3.75
C SER A 189 -10.59 13.34 2.79
N LEU A 190 -11.81 13.39 3.30
CA LEU A 190 -12.99 13.87 2.53
C LEU A 190 -12.84 15.30 2.01
N SER A 191 -12.08 16.15 2.72
CA SER A 191 -11.80 17.52 2.28
C SER A 191 -10.70 17.61 1.21
N GLY A 192 -10.15 16.47 0.75
CA GLY A 192 -9.09 16.43 -0.24
C GLY A 192 -7.68 16.72 0.32
N GLN A 193 -7.51 16.75 1.64
CA GLN A 193 -6.18 16.89 2.25
C GLN A 193 -5.43 15.57 2.14
N LYS A 194 -4.20 15.60 1.58
CA LYS A 194 -3.33 14.45 1.54
C LYS A 194 -2.79 14.15 2.94
N LEU A 195 -3.10 12.96 3.43
CA LEU A 195 -2.76 12.50 4.76
C LEU A 195 -1.47 11.68 4.77
N ARG A 196 -1.31 10.77 3.78
CA ARG A 196 -0.21 9.82 3.74
C ARG A 196 0.17 9.50 2.29
N THR A 197 1.43 9.17 2.09
CA THR A 197 1.95 8.66 0.81
C THR A 197 2.69 7.35 1.07
N THR A 198 2.37 6.30 0.32
CA THR A 198 3.08 5.02 0.32
C THR A 198 3.73 4.80 -1.04
N ALA A 199 5.03 4.53 -1.06
CA ALA A 199 5.76 4.14 -2.27
C ALA A 199 6.21 2.68 -2.16
N ILE A 200 6.07 1.92 -3.25
CA ILE A 200 6.48 0.51 -3.36
C ILE A 200 7.41 0.40 -4.57
N PRO A 201 8.72 0.64 -4.38
CA PRO A 201 9.67 0.74 -5.49
C PRO A 201 9.93 -0.60 -6.18
N SER A 202 9.85 -1.71 -5.45
CA SER A 202 10.15 -3.04 -5.99
C SER A 202 9.35 -4.15 -5.34
N TYR A 203 9.12 -5.19 -6.14
CA TYR A 203 8.48 -6.44 -5.74
C TYR A 203 9.42 -7.60 -5.98
N GLN A 204 9.31 -8.64 -5.16
CA GLN A 204 9.87 -9.95 -5.38
C GLN A 204 8.76 -10.89 -5.86
N THR A 205 9.09 -11.77 -6.79
CA THR A 205 8.15 -12.79 -7.28
C THR A 205 8.48 -14.13 -6.62
N ILE A 206 7.51 -14.71 -5.95
CA ILE A 206 7.60 -16.02 -5.32
C ILE A 206 6.67 -16.98 -6.05
N LYS A 207 7.23 -18.08 -6.58
CA LYS A 207 6.43 -19.14 -7.21
C LYS A 207 6.05 -20.18 -6.16
N ALA A 208 4.75 -20.42 -6.01
CA ALA A 208 4.19 -21.47 -5.17
C ALA A 208 2.83 -21.93 -5.71
N ILE A 209 2.53 -23.23 -5.58
CA ILE A 209 1.23 -23.81 -6.00
C ILE A 209 0.86 -23.38 -7.44
N GLU A 210 1.80 -23.53 -8.38
CA GLU A 210 1.65 -23.19 -9.80
C GLU A 210 1.28 -21.71 -10.11
N LYS A 211 1.34 -20.84 -9.10
CA LYS A 211 1.05 -19.41 -9.19
C LYS A 211 2.27 -18.56 -8.81
N SER A 212 2.34 -17.36 -9.36
CA SER A 212 3.31 -16.34 -8.97
C SER A 212 2.66 -15.33 -8.04
N TYR A 213 3.27 -15.10 -6.88
CA TYR A 213 2.85 -14.08 -5.91
C TYR A 213 3.84 -12.91 -5.93
N PHE A 214 3.32 -11.70 -5.93
CA PHE A 214 4.11 -10.48 -5.94
C PHE A 214 4.13 -9.85 -4.54
N ILE A 215 5.29 -9.86 -3.91
CA ILE A 215 5.45 -9.35 -2.54
C ILE A 215 6.32 -8.10 -2.58
N PRO A 216 5.91 -6.97 -1.98
CA PRO A 216 6.78 -5.83 -1.83
C PRO A 216 8.10 -6.21 -1.16
N VAL A 217 9.23 -5.84 -1.76
CA VAL A 217 10.53 -5.96 -1.09
C VAL A 217 10.64 -4.91 -0.01
N SER A 218 10.17 -3.69 -0.34
CA SER A 218 10.15 -2.56 0.58
C SER A 218 8.96 -1.65 0.28
N MET A 219 8.36 -1.12 1.34
CA MET A 219 7.36 -0.05 1.29
C MET A 219 7.85 1.13 2.10
N LEU A 220 7.73 2.34 1.57
CA LEU A 220 8.03 3.58 2.28
C LEU A 220 6.75 4.37 2.49
N ILE A 221 6.36 4.53 3.74
CA ILE A 221 5.14 5.25 4.16
C ILE A 221 5.56 6.59 4.76
N GLN A 222 5.13 7.70 4.18
CA GLN A 222 5.34 9.04 4.69
C GLN A 222 4.03 9.61 5.24
N ASP A 223 4.07 10.09 6.48
CA ASP A 223 2.99 10.92 7.05
C ASP A 223 3.12 12.33 6.47
N ASN A 224 2.10 12.83 5.78
CA ASN A 224 2.15 14.15 5.14
C ASN A 224 1.71 15.28 6.08
N LEU A 225 1.31 14.95 7.31
CA LEU A 225 0.87 15.89 8.33
C LEU A 225 1.94 16.10 9.43
N ARG A 226 2.69 15.04 9.73
CA ARG A 226 3.68 15.04 10.81
C ARG A 226 5.07 15.26 10.25
N GLY A 227 5.70 16.29 10.68
CA GLY A 227 7.06 16.62 10.27
C GLY A 227 7.66 17.73 11.11
N LYS A 228 8.95 17.93 10.95
CA LYS A 228 9.73 18.96 11.65
C LYS A 228 10.58 19.74 10.64
N LYS A 229 10.69 21.03 10.84
CA LYS A 229 11.57 21.87 10.03
C LYS A 229 13.00 21.73 10.55
N ILE A 230 13.90 21.15 9.73
CA ILE A 230 15.32 20.94 10.05
C ILE A 230 16.14 21.64 8.98
N SER A 231 17.07 22.51 9.38
CA SER A 231 17.91 23.30 8.48
C SER A 231 17.10 24.02 7.38
N GLY A 232 15.96 24.58 7.74
CA GLY A 232 15.08 25.33 6.83
C GLY A 232 14.18 24.49 5.94
N LYS A 233 14.33 23.15 5.89
CA LYS A 233 13.54 22.23 5.08
C LYS A 233 12.58 21.41 5.95
N MET A 234 11.32 21.24 5.49
CA MET A 234 10.37 20.34 6.12
C MET A 234 10.81 18.90 5.87
N GLN A 235 10.97 18.12 6.92
CA GLN A 235 11.18 16.67 6.90
C GLN A 235 10.00 16.02 7.57
N TYR A 236 9.44 14.98 6.92
CA TYR A 236 8.26 14.27 7.39
C TYR A 236 8.63 12.97 8.08
N GLU A 237 7.77 12.52 8.99
CA GLU A 237 7.90 11.18 9.56
C GLU A 237 7.75 10.12 8.49
N GLN A 238 8.57 9.08 8.55
CA GLN A 238 8.59 8.00 7.56
C GLN A 238 8.72 6.64 8.24
N THR A 239 7.97 5.68 7.73
CA THR A 239 8.10 4.26 8.08
C THR A 239 8.55 3.49 6.86
N GLN A 240 9.65 2.76 6.97
CA GLN A 240 10.07 1.79 5.98
C GLN A 240 9.73 0.39 6.46
N ILE A 241 9.01 -0.39 5.65
CA ILE A 241 8.73 -1.81 5.87
C ILE A 241 9.50 -2.60 4.84
N THR A 242 10.32 -3.55 5.30
CA THR A 242 11.05 -4.49 4.43
C THR A 242 10.55 -5.90 4.70
N ILE A 243 10.29 -6.68 3.63
CA ILE A 243 9.74 -8.04 3.72
C ILE A 243 10.76 -9.01 3.11
N ARG A 244 11.15 -10.03 3.88
CA ARG A 244 12.14 -11.03 3.49
C ARG A 244 11.70 -12.43 3.91
N ASN A 245 12.42 -13.46 3.42
CA ASN A 245 12.22 -14.87 3.79
C ASN A 245 10.73 -15.29 3.64
N VAL A 246 10.15 -14.91 2.52
CA VAL A 246 8.74 -15.20 2.22
C VAL A 246 8.59 -16.65 1.82
N VAL A 247 7.64 -17.32 2.43
CA VAL A 247 7.24 -18.70 2.14
C VAL A 247 5.72 -18.76 2.02
N PHE A 248 5.25 -19.52 1.03
CA PHE A 248 3.84 -19.86 0.83
C PHE A 248 3.66 -21.36 1.07
N GLU A 249 3.14 -21.71 2.23
CA GLU A 249 2.92 -23.09 2.67
C GLU A 249 1.80 -23.13 3.70
N LYS A 250 1.20 -24.30 3.89
CA LYS A 250 0.18 -24.48 4.92
C LYS A 250 0.80 -24.28 6.33
N VAL A 251 0.27 -23.34 7.08
CA VAL A 251 0.65 -23.05 8.48
C VAL A 251 -0.32 -23.77 9.43
N SER A 252 0.16 -24.20 10.59
CA SER A 252 -0.70 -24.80 11.63
C SER A 252 -1.79 -23.83 12.07
N ASP A 253 -3.00 -24.34 12.29
CA ASP A 253 -4.14 -23.56 12.78
C ASP A 253 -3.87 -22.91 14.13
N SER A 254 -3.02 -23.53 14.95
CA SER A 254 -2.61 -23.00 16.26
C SER A 254 -1.95 -21.62 16.18
N VAL A 255 -1.28 -21.29 15.05
CA VAL A 255 -0.60 -20.01 14.84
C VAL A 255 -1.58 -18.83 14.87
N TYR A 256 -2.83 -19.07 14.51
CA TYR A 256 -3.89 -18.05 14.45
C TYR A 256 -4.74 -18.02 15.74
N THR A 257 -4.11 -18.23 16.89
CA THR A 257 -4.80 -18.29 18.18
C THR A 257 -4.11 -17.48 19.27
N LYS A 258 -4.87 -17.01 20.26
CA LYS A 258 -4.32 -16.33 21.45
C LYS A 258 -3.28 -17.16 22.20
N PRO A 259 -3.51 -18.48 22.49
CA PRO A 259 -2.51 -19.33 23.13
C PRO A 259 -1.16 -19.38 22.41
N TYR A 260 -1.15 -19.27 21.08
CA TYR A 260 0.11 -19.22 20.32
C TYR A 260 0.95 -18.00 20.70
N LEU A 261 0.36 -16.80 20.74
CA LEU A 261 1.08 -15.58 21.12
C LEU A 261 1.57 -15.67 22.58
N GLU A 262 0.76 -16.18 23.49
CA GLU A 262 1.15 -16.39 24.91
C GLU A 262 2.34 -17.34 25.03
N MET A 263 2.31 -18.48 24.30
CA MET A 263 3.39 -19.46 24.30
C MET A 263 4.69 -18.91 23.70
N MET A 264 4.58 -18.16 22.60
CA MET A 264 5.74 -17.62 21.89
C MET A 264 6.38 -16.44 22.62
N SER A 265 5.63 -15.72 23.43
CA SER A 265 6.12 -14.64 24.27
C SER A 265 6.97 -15.11 25.44
N ALA A 266 6.78 -16.37 25.88
CA ALA A 266 7.53 -16.98 26.99
C ALA A 266 8.92 -17.55 26.57
N LYS A 267 9.22 -17.53 25.26
CA LYS A 267 10.51 -17.99 24.69
C LYS A 267 11.42 -16.81 24.38
#